data_08e70ced069096864d6c5d6fb8671997
#
_entry.id   08e70ced069096864d6c5d6fb8671997
#
_cell.length_a   1.000
_cell.length_b   1.000
_cell.length_c   1.000
_cell.angle_alpha   90.00
_cell.angle_beta   90.00
_cell.angle_gamma   90.00
#
_symmetry.space_group_name_H-M   'P 1'
#
loop_
_entity.id
_entity.type
_entity.pdbx_description
1 polymer ?
#
loop_
_entity_poly.entity_id
_entity_poly.type
_entity_poly.pdbx_seq_one_letter_code
_entity_poly.pdbx_strand_id
1 'polypeptide(L)'
;TRTGKSESYIRLRLKLNDLIPELANLLNEGEINLGVASVICSYSDEIQQDVHTKFYNKESYNNWFNYGKEDVRKRIESNYTTKLEAYHFDLSECNDCPFNTANFSLFSEGCGKCTNSACLNEKNASYLLAEAIRIKQENPLIVLCNPMYGMKNETVIERLKLQEYEIQEDVNCHLYPNKPVQPELSDEYTEEEKKETLKEYEN
;
A
#
# COMPACT_ATOMS: atom_id res chain seq x y z
N THR A 1 -3.38 -19.09 37.87
CA THR A 1 -4.52 -18.25 37.39
C THR A 1 -5.83 -18.78 37.98
N ARG A 2 -6.70 -17.91 38.54
CA ARG A 2 -7.99 -18.28 39.17
C ARG A 2 -8.97 -19.04 38.20
N THR A 3 -8.78 -18.96 36.91
CA THR A 3 -9.70 -19.52 35.90
C THR A 3 -9.24 -20.87 35.33
N GLY A 4 -8.03 -21.34 35.65
CA GLY A 4 -7.46 -22.58 35.07
C GLY A 4 -7.23 -22.52 33.54
N LYS A 5 -7.35 -21.35 32.94
CA LYS A 5 -7.13 -21.11 31.50
C LYS A 5 -5.75 -20.51 31.24
N SER A 6 -5.17 -20.79 30.08
CA SER A 6 -3.89 -20.17 29.67
C SER A 6 -4.04 -18.68 29.50
N GLU A 7 -2.95 -17.96 29.70
CA GLU A 7 -2.89 -16.51 29.47
C GLU A 7 -3.28 -16.15 28.04
N SER A 8 -2.80 -16.91 27.07
CA SER A 8 -3.14 -16.73 25.65
C SER A 8 -4.64 -16.83 25.39
N TYR A 9 -5.32 -17.80 26.03
CA TYR A 9 -6.77 -17.93 25.92
C TYR A 9 -7.51 -16.71 26.50
N ILE A 10 -7.04 -16.20 27.66
CA ILE A 10 -7.65 -15.04 28.30
C ILE A 10 -7.47 -13.80 27.43
N ARG A 11 -6.23 -13.57 26.90
CA ARG A 11 -5.94 -12.44 26.01
C ARG A 11 -6.78 -12.49 24.73
N LEU A 12 -6.92 -13.67 24.12
CA LEU A 12 -7.79 -13.85 22.96
C LEU A 12 -9.24 -13.45 23.28
N ARG A 13 -9.78 -13.94 24.41
CA ARG A 13 -11.15 -13.61 24.83
C ARG A 13 -11.36 -12.13 25.09
N LEU A 14 -10.37 -11.45 25.69
CA LEU A 14 -10.43 -10.01 25.90
C LEU A 14 -10.42 -9.25 24.56
N LYS A 15 -9.60 -9.71 23.61
CA LYS A 15 -9.52 -9.07 22.29
C LYS A 15 -10.81 -9.23 21.47
N LEU A 16 -11.62 -10.24 21.71
CA LEU A 16 -12.93 -10.37 21.05
C LEU A 16 -13.91 -9.26 21.43
N ASN A 17 -13.65 -8.49 22.50
CA ASN A 17 -14.43 -7.30 22.83
C ASN A 17 -14.22 -6.16 21.81
N ASP A 18 -13.16 -6.25 20.98
CA ASP A 18 -12.89 -5.32 19.89
C ASP A 18 -13.69 -5.66 18.61
N LEU A 19 -14.54 -6.70 18.64
CA LEU A 19 -15.48 -6.98 17.54
C LEU A 19 -16.64 -5.98 17.55
N ILE A 20 -16.99 -5.51 16.38
CA ILE A 20 -18.26 -4.78 16.22
C ILE A 20 -19.46 -5.69 16.55
N PRO A 21 -20.59 -5.11 17.01
CA PRO A 21 -21.74 -5.91 17.47
C PRO A 21 -22.25 -6.94 16.46
N GLU A 22 -22.25 -6.59 15.17
CA GLU A 22 -22.74 -7.46 14.10
C GLU A 22 -21.89 -8.74 13.96
N LEU A 23 -20.57 -8.60 14.00
CA LEU A 23 -19.64 -9.74 13.95
C LEU A 23 -19.65 -10.54 15.26
N ALA A 24 -19.81 -9.88 16.38
CA ALA A 24 -20.00 -10.56 17.68
C ALA A 24 -21.27 -11.42 17.70
N ASN A 25 -22.36 -10.95 17.09
CA ASN A 25 -23.58 -11.73 16.92
C ASN A 25 -23.36 -12.97 16.05
N LEU A 26 -22.68 -12.84 14.92
CA LEU A 26 -22.33 -13.99 14.05
C LEU A 26 -21.48 -15.02 14.79
N LEU A 27 -20.57 -14.59 15.67
CA LEU A 27 -19.80 -15.51 16.52
C LEU A 27 -20.69 -16.21 17.56
N ASN A 28 -21.61 -15.50 18.18
CA ASN A 28 -22.55 -16.06 19.17
C ASN A 28 -23.53 -17.05 18.54
N GLU A 29 -23.96 -16.81 17.32
CA GLU A 29 -24.85 -17.68 16.53
C GLU A 29 -24.10 -18.87 15.94
N GLY A 30 -22.76 -18.90 16.02
CA GLY A 30 -21.92 -19.96 15.45
C GLY A 30 -21.74 -19.86 13.93
N GLU A 31 -22.16 -18.78 13.30
CA GLU A 31 -22.00 -18.53 11.88
C GLU A 31 -20.53 -18.29 11.49
N ILE A 32 -19.76 -17.73 12.39
CA ILE A 32 -18.30 -17.67 12.31
C ILE A 32 -17.66 -18.35 13.53
N ASN A 33 -16.49 -18.97 13.33
CA ASN A 33 -15.79 -19.61 14.43
C ASN A 33 -14.85 -18.64 15.16
N LEU A 34 -14.37 -19.05 16.34
CA LEU A 34 -13.45 -18.27 17.17
C LEU A 34 -12.17 -17.88 16.44
N GLY A 35 -11.66 -18.74 15.56
CA GLY A 35 -10.45 -18.47 14.77
C GLY A 35 -10.65 -17.32 13.79
N VAL A 36 -11.76 -17.30 13.07
CA VAL A 36 -12.15 -16.22 12.16
C VAL A 36 -12.36 -14.91 12.92
N ALA A 37 -13.14 -14.95 14.01
CA ALA A 37 -13.38 -13.79 14.87
C ALA A 37 -12.07 -13.19 15.40
N SER A 38 -11.11 -14.06 15.78
CA SER A 38 -9.79 -13.61 16.27
C SER A 38 -8.94 -12.88 15.23
N VAL A 39 -9.14 -13.17 13.97
CA VAL A 39 -8.49 -12.42 12.87
C VAL A 39 -9.17 -11.09 12.70
N ILE A 40 -10.49 -11.08 12.55
CA ILE A 40 -11.25 -9.86 12.20
C ILE A 40 -11.13 -8.80 13.30
N CYS A 41 -11.18 -9.17 14.58
CA CYS A 41 -11.05 -8.24 15.71
C CYS A 41 -9.68 -7.55 15.82
N SER A 42 -8.72 -7.91 14.97
CA SER A 42 -7.42 -7.24 14.92
C SER A 42 -7.41 -6.00 14.03
N TYR A 43 -8.46 -5.79 13.26
CA TYR A 43 -8.60 -4.67 12.34
C TYR A 43 -9.52 -3.59 12.92
N SER A 44 -9.45 -2.37 12.37
CA SER A 44 -10.28 -1.26 12.83
C SER A 44 -11.77 -1.51 12.59
N ASP A 45 -12.62 -0.79 13.32
CA ASP A 45 -14.08 -0.91 13.20
C ASP A 45 -14.57 -0.64 11.77
N GLU A 46 -13.93 0.30 11.06
CA GLU A 46 -14.28 0.60 9.67
C GLU A 46 -14.03 -0.61 8.76
N ILE A 47 -12.87 -1.29 8.94
CA ILE A 47 -12.57 -2.50 8.16
C ILE A 47 -13.52 -3.62 8.55
N GLN A 48 -13.80 -3.79 9.84
CA GLN A 48 -14.74 -4.79 10.32
C GLN A 48 -16.14 -4.58 9.76
N GLN A 49 -16.61 -3.32 9.73
CA GLN A 49 -17.92 -2.96 9.19
C GLN A 49 -18.01 -3.24 7.69
N ASP A 50 -16.97 -2.90 6.94
CA ASP A 50 -16.90 -3.14 5.50
C ASP A 50 -16.84 -4.64 5.19
N VAL A 51 -16.05 -5.40 5.96
CA VAL A 51 -15.97 -6.86 5.88
C VAL A 51 -17.34 -7.50 6.18
N HIS A 52 -18.03 -7.05 7.23
CA HIS A 52 -19.36 -7.53 7.56
C HIS A 52 -20.34 -7.26 6.41
N THR A 53 -20.42 -6.02 5.95
CA THR A 53 -21.39 -5.59 4.94
C THR A 53 -21.19 -6.31 3.61
N LYS A 54 -19.94 -6.47 3.17
CA LYS A 54 -19.62 -7.05 1.86
C LYS A 54 -19.59 -8.57 1.84
N PHE A 55 -19.13 -9.20 2.92
CA PHE A 55 -18.75 -10.62 2.88
C PHE A 55 -19.48 -11.51 3.89
N TYR A 56 -20.16 -10.94 4.88
CA TYR A 56 -21.02 -11.70 5.80
C TYR A 56 -22.50 -11.41 5.57
N ASN A 57 -22.85 -11.13 4.32
CA ASN A 57 -24.22 -11.08 3.83
C ASN A 57 -24.54 -12.42 3.13
N LYS A 58 -25.55 -13.16 3.62
CA LYS A 58 -25.96 -14.48 3.09
C LYS A 58 -26.43 -14.45 1.63
N GLU A 59 -26.90 -13.32 1.17
CA GLU A 59 -27.33 -13.12 -0.22
C GLU A 59 -26.18 -12.84 -1.19
N SER A 60 -24.99 -12.53 -0.66
CA SER A 60 -23.81 -12.24 -1.46
C SER A 60 -23.20 -13.52 -2.02
N TYR A 61 -22.97 -13.54 -3.34
CA TYR A 61 -22.23 -14.61 -4.00
C TYR A 61 -20.79 -14.77 -3.44
N ASN A 62 -20.19 -13.69 -2.99
CA ASN A 62 -18.81 -13.65 -2.46
C ASN A 62 -18.76 -13.73 -0.92
N ASN A 63 -19.72 -14.36 -0.27
CA ASN A 63 -19.70 -14.47 1.19
C ASN A 63 -18.55 -15.34 1.72
N TRP A 64 -18.16 -15.11 3.00
CA TRP A 64 -17.03 -15.76 3.65
C TRP A 64 -17.42 -16.74 4.76
N PHE A 65 -18.67 -17.11 4.89
CA PHE A 65 -19.16 -17.99 5.95
C PHE A 65 -18.44 -19.35 6.03
N ASN A 66 -17.97 -19.87 4.89
CA ASN A 66 -17.33 -21.17 4.80
C ASN A 66 -15.79 -21.10 4.82
N TYR A 67 -15.21 -19.91 4.99
CA TYR A 67 -13.76 -19.78 5.02
C TYR A 67 -13.17 -20.00 6.40
N GLY A 68 -12.00 -20.64 6.44
CA GLY A 68 -11.21 -20.80 7.64
C GLY A 68 -10.44 -19.52 8.00
N LYS A 69 -9.84 -19.53 9.19
CA LYS A 69 -9.06 -18.41 9.74
C LYS A 69 -8.03 -17.85 8.75
N GLU A 70 -7.25 -18.73 8.10
CA GLU A 70 -6.17 -18.32 7.22
C GLU A 70 -6.69 -17.73 5.90
N ASP A 71 -7.79 -18.24 5.38
CA ASP A 71 -8.39 -17.72 4.15
C ASP A 71 -8.98 -16.32 4.39
N VAL A 72 -9.66 -16.12 5.52
CA VAL A 72 -10.19 -14.80 5.90
C VAL A 72 -9.05 -13.81 6.10
N ARG A 73 -7.96 -14.20 6.78
CA ARG A 73 -6.78 -13.36 6.95
C ARG A 73 -6.24 -12.89 5.59
N LYS A 74 -5.92 -13.82 4.69
CA LYS A 74 -5.37 -13.51 3.36
C LYS A 74 -6.29 -12.57 2.56
N ARG A 75 -7.60 -12.78 2.66
CA ARG A 75 -8.58 -11.93 1.98
C ARG A 75 -8.64 -10.53 2.55
N ILE A 76 -8.64 -10.37 3.88
CA ILE A 76 -8.56 -9.05 4.51
C ILE A 76 -7.25 -8.37 4.14
N GLU A 77 -6.11 -9.06 4.24
CA GLU A 77 -4.82 -8.50 3.87
C GLU A 77 -4.77 -8.07 2.41
N SER A 78 -5.36 -8.85 1.51
CA SER A 78 -5.40 -8.51 0.08
C SER A 78 -6.27 -7.29 -0.23
N ASN A 79 -7.39 -7.11 0.48
CA ASN A 79 -8.37 -6.07 0.18
C ASN A 79 -8.14 -4.77 0.95
N TYR A 80 -7.54 -4.85 2.15
CA TYR A 80 -7.50 -3.72 3.09
C TYR A 80 -6.10 -3.36 3.57
N THR A 81 -5.05 -4.01 3.05
CA THR A 81 -3.70 -3.69 3.47
C THR A 81 -2.76 -3.47 2.31
N THR A 82 -1.76 -2.62 2.52
CA THR A 82 -0.72 -2.34 1.53
C THR A 82 0.66 -2.63 2.13
N LYS A 83 1.54 -3.24 1.35
CA LYS A 83 2.91 -3.54 1.77
C LYS A 83 3.69 -2.25 1.96
N LEU A 84 4.30 -2.08 3.13
CA LEU A 84 5.12 -0.92 3.44
C LEU A 84 6.39 -0.86 2.58
N GLU A 85 6.97 -2.00 2.25
CA GLU A 85 8.18 -2.10 1.40
C GLU A 85 8.02 -1.53 -0.02
N ALA A 86 6.77 -1.31 -0.47
CA ALA A 86 6.47 -0.70 -1.76
C ALA A 86 6.65 0.83 -1.78
N TYR A 87 6.92 1.45 -0.64
CA TYR A 87 7.05 2.89 -0.49
C TYR A 87 8.49 3.31 -0.20
N HIS A 88 8.85 4.50 -0.65
CA HIS A 88 10.22 5.05 -0.54
C HIS A 88 10.35 6.16 0.50
N PHE A 89 9.25 6.60 1.14
CA PHE A 89 9.33 7.54 2.24
C PHE A 89 9.91 6.87 3.51
N ASP A 90 10.31 7.66 4.48
CA ASP A 90 10.85 7.14 5.75
C ASP A 90 9.79 6.34 6.52
N LEU A 91 10.06 5.05 6.69
CA LEU A 91 9.19 4.09 7.37
C LEU A 91 9.44 3.99 8.88
N SER A 92 10.37 4.78 9.45
CA SER A 92 10.74 4.71 10.87
C SER A 92 9.54 4.82 11.80
N GLU A 93 8.62 5.75 11.54
CA GLU A 93 7.38 5.92 12.31
C GLU A 93 6.39 4.76 12.12
N CYS A 94 6.54 3.97 11.06
CA CYS A 94 5.66 2.83 10.79
C CYS A 94 6.06 1.58 11.60
N ASN A 95 7.27 1.53 12.16
CA ASN A 95 7.75 0.36 12.89
C ASN A 95 6.90 0.04 14.12
N ASP A 96 6.54 1.06 14.91
CA ASP A 96 5.72 0.92 16.12
C ASP A 96 4.25 1.36 15.92
N CYS A 97 3.85 1.59 14.66
CA CYS A 97 2.52 2.08 14.33
C CYS A 97 1.45 1.01 14.60
N PRO A 98 0.32 1.36 15.25
CA PRO A 98 -0.77 0.41 15.51
C PRO A 98 -1.47 -0.10 14.24
N PHE A 99 -1.33 0.60 13.12
CA PHE A 99 -1.86 0.18 11.81
C PHE A 99 -0.90 -0.70 11.00
N ASN A 100 0.30 -0.96 11.52
CA ASN A 100 1.22 -1.91 10.92
C ASN A 100 0.86 -3.32 11.39
N THR A 101 0.53 -4.20 10.43
CA THR A 101 0.12 -5.58 10.74
C THR A 101 1.21 -6.39 11.45
N ALA A 102 2.48 -6.01 11.34
CA ALA A 102 3.56 -6.61 12.12
C ALA A 102 3.37 -6.43 13.64
N ASN A 103 2.69 -5.35 14.06
CA ASN A 103 2.42 -5.03 15.46
C ASN A 103 1.09 -5.61 15.96
N PHE A 104 0.33 -6.28 15.11
CA PHE A 104 -0.88 -6.98 15.50
C PHE A 104 -0.53 -8.11 16.45
N SER A 105 -1.32 -8.23 17.51
CA SER A 105 -1.02 -9.05 18.68
C SER A 105 -0.62 -10.50 18.39
N LEU A 106 -0.05 -11.11 19.40
CA LEU A 106 0.40 -12.50 19.69
C LEU A 106 -0.11 -13.67 18.79
N PHE A 107 -1.08 -13.46 17.92
CA PHE A 107 -1.67 -14.48 17.07
C PHE A 107 -1.64 -14.18 15.58
N SER A 108 -1.09 -13.03 15.18
CA SER A 108 -0.88 -12.69 13.77
C SER A 108 0.60 -12.73 13.43
N GLU A 109 0.97 -13.58 12.51
CA GLU A 109 2.24 -13.44 11.79
C GLU A 109 2.12 -12.19 10.92
N GLY A 110 2.45 -11.04 11.50
CA GLY A 110 2.43 -9.76 10.82
C GLY A 110 3.40 -9.77 9.65
N CYS A 111 3.02 -9.16 8.55
CA CYS A 111 3.79 -9.17 7.31
C CYS A 111 4.23 -7.76 6.88
N GLY A 112 4.31 -6.80 7.81
CA GLY A 112 4.76 -5.44 7.50
C GLY A 112 3.86 -4.72 6.50
N LYS A 113 2.55 -4.91 6.61
CA LYS A 113 1.54 -4.20 5.82
C LYS A 113 0.84 -3.15 6.65
N CYS A 114 0.39 -2.08 6.02
CA CYS A 114 -0.38 -1.03 6.67
C CYS A 114 -1.87 -1.15 6.35
N THR A 115 -2.71 -0.94 7.36
CA THR A 115 -4.17 -0.91 7.25
C THR A 115 -4.74 0.49 7.10
N ASN A 116 -3.91 1.54 7.27
CA ASN A 116 -4.32 2.94 7.14
C ASN A 116 -3.91 3.51 5.78
N SER A 117 -4.74 3.30 4.77
CA SER A 117 -4.49 3.79 3.40
C SER A 117 -4.43 5.33 3.32
N ALA A 118 -5.22 6.04 4.13
CA ALA A 118 -5.23 7.51 4.13
C ALA A 118 -3.86 8.05 4.60
N CYS A 119 -3.32 7.52 5.70
CA CYS A 119 -1.99 7.89 6.18
C CYS A 119 -0.90 7.55 5.15
N LEU A 120 -0.96 6.36 4.53
CA LEU A 120 0.01 5.96 3.49
C LEU A 120 -0.03 6.89 2.29
N ASN A 121 -1.22 7.21 1.81
CA ASN A 121 -1.39 8.11 0.66
C ASN A 121 -0.84 9.50 0.96
N GLU A 122 -1.10 10.03 2.16
CA GLU A 122 -0.59 11.35 2.57
C GLU A 122 0.94 11.37 2.69
N LYS A 123 1.54 10.38 3.36
CA LYS A 123 3.00 10.26 3.47
C LYS A 123 3.66 10.08 2.10
N ASN A 124 3.08 9.25 1.25
CA ASN A 124 3.57 9.04 -0.11
C ASN A 124 3.43 10.31 -0.98
N ALA A 125 2.31 11.01 -0.88
CA ALA A 125 2.12 12.27 -1.60
C ALA A 125 3.13 13.34 -1.15
N SER A 126 3.40 13.45 0.15
CA SER A 126 4.40 14.36 0.69
C SER A 126 5.82 14.02 0.22
N TYR A 127 6.17 12.73 0.20
CA TYR A 127 7.45 12.27 -0.33
C TYR A 127 7.60 12.56 -1.83
N LEU A 128 6.60 12.21 -2.63
CA LEU A 128 6.62 12.43 -4.08
C LEU A 128 6.68 13.93 -4.43
N LEU A 129 5.97 14.77 -3.67
CA LEU A 129 6.03 16.22 -3.82
C LEU A 129 7.45 16.73 -3.57
N ALA A 130 8.06 16.36 -2.47
CA ALA A 130 9.42 16.77 -2.12
C ALA A 130 10.43 16.30 -3.18
N GLU A 131 10.28 15.06 -3.66
CA GLU A 131 11.15 14.49 -4.67
C GLU A 131 10.99 15.18 -6.04
N ALA A 132 9.76 15.48 -6.46
CA ALA A 132 9.50 16.22 -7.69
C ALA A 132 10.12 17.63 -7.66
N ILE A 133 10.00 18.32 -6.52
CA ILE A 133 10.61 19.63 -6.32
C ILE A 133 12.14 19.54 -6.36
N ARG A 134 12.72 18.56 -5.65
CA ARG A 134 14.17 18.33 -5.64
C ARG A 134 14.71 18.11 -7.07
N ILE A 135 14.09 17.20 -7.81
CA ILE A 135 14.49 16.88 -9.20
C ILE A 135 14.39 18.10 -10.10
N LYS A 136 13.32 18.90 -9.98
CA LYS A 136 13.13 20.14 -10.76
C LYS A 136 14.18 21.20 -10.41
N GLN A 137 14.59 21.30 -9.14
CA GLN A 137 15.63 22.22 -8.69
C GLN A 137 17.02 21.81 -9.19
N GLU A 138 17.32 20.52 -9.14
CA GLU A 138 18.59 19.97 -9.63
C GLU A 138 18.73 20.05 -11.16
N ASN A 139 17.62 19.90 -11.87
CA ASN A 139 17.59 20.04 -13.31
C ASN A 139 16.38 20.89 -13.77
N PRO A 140 16.57 22.20 -13.92
CA PRO A 140 15.49 23.12 -14.32
C PRO A 140 14.85 22.83 -15.68
N LEU A 141 15.52 22.08 -16.56
CA LEU A 141 15.01 21.72 -17.88
C LEU A 141 13.99 20.58 -17.85
N ILE A 142 13.93 19.81 -16.75
CA ILE A 142 12.93 18.75 -16.61
C ILE A 142 11.53 19.33 -16.64
N VAL A 143 10.65 18.73 -17.43
CA VAL A 143 9.23 19.05 -17.50
C VAL A 143 8.46 18.15 -16.58
N LEU A 144 7.70 18.72 -15.64
CA LEU A 144 6.74 17.98 -14.84
C LEU A 144 5.50 17.70 -15.68
N CYS A 145 5.03 16.48 -15.69
CA CYS A 145 3.88 16.11 -16.49
C CYS A 145 2.85 15.26 -15.72
N ASN A 146 1.58 15.43 -16.11
CA ASN A 146 0.49 14.58 -15.69
C ASN A 146 0.20 13.60 -16.82
N PRO A 147 0.40 12.28 -16.63
CA PRO A 147 0.22 11.31 -17.70
C PRO A 147 -1.25 11.15 -18.08
N MET A 148 -1.53 10.96 -19.37
CA MET A 148 -2.87 10.65 -19.88
C MET A 148 -3.36 9.30 -19.34
N TYR A 149 -2.45 8.31 -19.28
CA TYR A 149 -2.72 6.94 -18.82
C TYR A 149 -1.79 6.55 -17.69
N GLY A 150 -2.26 5.66 -16.81
CA GLY A 150 -1.48 5.15 -15.70
C GLY A 150 -1.91 5.68 -14.34
N MET A 151 -1.07 5.47 -13.34
CA MET A 151 -1.35 5.92 -11.98
C MET A 151 -1.11 7.43 -11.86
N LYS A 152 -2.17 8.18 -11.62
CA LYS A 152 -2.12 9.61 -11.33
C LYS A 152 -2.12 9.83 -9.81
N ASN A 153 -1.30 10.75 -9.36
CA ASN A 153 -1.37 11.22 -7.98
C ASN A 153 -1.90 12.66 -7.98
N GLU A 154 -3.22 12.78 -8.02
CA GLU A 154 -3.90 14.09 -8.12
C GLU A 154 -3.50 15.03 -6.98
N THR A 155 -3.35 14.50 -5.77
CA THR A 155 -2.91 15.28 -4.60
C THR A 155 -1.54 15.92 -4.81
N VAL A 156 -0.58 15.19 -5.38
CA VAL A 156 0.76 15.74 -5.69
C VAL A 156 0.67 16.80 -6.78
N ILE A 157 -0.11 16.54 -7.83
CA ILE A 157 -0.30 17.48 -8.94
C ILE A 157 -0.91 18.79 -8.45
N GLU A 158 -1.96 18.73 -7.64
CA GLU A 158 -2.61 19.89 -7.05
C GLU A 158 -1.64 20.70 -6.17
N ARG A 159 -0.86 20.02 -5.33
CA ARG A 159 0.14 20.67 -4.46
C ARG A 159 1.27 21.33 -5.24
N LEU A 160 1.71 20.74 -6.36
CA LEU A 160 2.70 21.34 -7.25
C LEU A 160 2.13 22.60 -7.93
N LYS A 161 0.88 22.54 -8.43
CA LYS A 161 0.20 23.71 -9.01
C LYS A 161 0.01 24.85 -8.01
N LEU A 162 -0.32 24.52 -6.75
CA LEU A 162 -0.42 25.52 -5.68
C LEU A 162 0.91 26.19 -5.36
N GLN A 163 2.04 25.55 -5.67
CA GLN A 163 3.39 26.09 -5.55
C GLN A 163 3.89 26.72 -6.87
N GLU A 164 2.97 26.99 -7.81
CA GLU A 164 3.24 27.65 -9.10
C GLU A 164 4.17 26.87 -10.05
N TYR A 165 4.27 25.55 -9.87
CA TYR A 165 4.98 24.71 -10.84
C TYR A 165 4.12 24.47 -12.08
N GLU A 166 4.70 24.67 -13.25
CA GLU A 166 4.07 24.31 -14.51
C GLU A 166 4.03 22.80 -14.69
N ILE A 167 2.86 22.26 -15.02
CA ILE A 167 2.64 20.84 -15.25
C ILE A 167 2.02 20.67 -16.64
N GLN A 168 2.65 19.90 -17.48
CA GLN A 168 2.11 19.55 -18.78
C GLN A 168 1.04 18.45 -18.60
N GLU A 169 -0.18 18.76 -18.98
CA GLU A 169 -1.34 17.88 -18.84
C GLU A 169 -1.44 16.86 -19.99
N ASP A 170 -2.06 15.74 -19.67
CA ASP A 170 -2.44 14.70 -20.63
C ASP A 170 -1.28 14.20 -21.51
N VAL A 171 -0.11 14.07 -20.90
CA VAL A 171 1.08 13.59 -21.60
C VAL A 171 0.96 12.09 -21.87
N ASN A 172 1.07 11.70 -23.13
CA ASN A 172 1.14 10.30 -23.50
C ASN A 172 2.58 9.79 -23.34
N CYS A 173 2.85 9.17 -22.19
CA CYS A 173 4.19 8.67 -21.86
C CYS A 173 4.74 7.64 -22.85
N HIS A 174 3.87 6.98 -23.63
CA HIS A 174 4.31 6.03 -24.68
C HIS A 174 4.88 6.72 -25.92
N LEU A 175 4.65 8.03 -26.09
CA LEU A 175 5.21 8.82 -27.19
C LEU A 175 6.58 9.41 -26.85
N TYR A 176 6.97 9.40 -25.57
CA TYR A 176 8.31 9.81 -25.20
C TYR A 176 9.28 8.67 -25.48
N PRO A 177 10.37 8.94 -26.16
CA PRO A 177 11.41 7.93 -26.34
C PRO A 177 11.87 7.45 -24.95
N ASN A 178 12.03 6.15 -24.81
CA ASN A 178 12.75 5.62 -23.65
C ASN A 178 14.10 6.34 -23.56
N LYS A 179 14.59 6.56 -22.33
CA LYS A 179 15.94 7.08 -22.16
C LYS A 179 16.87 6.37 -23.15
N PRO A 180 17.59 7.12 -24.00
CA PRO A 180 18.49 6.49 -24.95
C PRO A 180 19.38 5.48 -24.21
N VAL A 181 19.42 4.26 -24.71
CA VAL A 181 20.34 3.26 -24.17
C VAL A 181 21.73 3.64 -24.69
N GLN A 182 22.70 3.77 -23.78
CA GLN A 182 24.06 4.05 -24.16
C GLN A 182 24.50 3.01 -25.22
N PRO A 183 25.00 3.43 -26.36
CA PRO A 183 25.36 2.49 -27.43
C PRO A 183 26.47 1.54 -26.94
N GLU A 184 26.32 0.26 -27.21
CA GLU A 184 27.39 -0.70 -27.01
C GLU A 184 28.47 -0.41 -28.07
N LEU A 185 29.63 0.05 -27.61
CA LEU A 185 30.78 0.29 -28.49
C LEU A 185 31.44 -1.03 -28.84
N SER A 186 31.37 -1.43 -30.09
CA SER A 186 32.06 -2.61 -30.53
C SER A 186 33.58 -2.42 -30.44
N ASP A 187 34.30 -3.50 -30.12
CA ASP A 187 35.77 -3.50 -30.12
C ASP A 187 36.35 -3.30 -31.53
N GLU A 188 35.54 -3.47 -32.56
CA GLU A 188 35.88 -3.26 -33.96
C GLU A 188 35.87 -1.77 -34.37
N TYR A 189 35.25 -0.90 -33.55
CA TYR A 189 35.20 0.54 -33.82
C TYR A 189 36.54 1.21 -33.56
N THR A 190 36.94 2.09 -34.45
CA THR A 190 38.08 3.00 -34.24
C THR A 190 37.78 3.98 -33.10
N GLU A 191 38.80 4.56 -32.51
CA GLU A 191 38.63 5.54 -31.47
C GLU A 191 37.88 6.82 -31.93
N GLU A 192 37.92 7.13 -33.22
CA GLU A 192 37.18 8.24 -33.80
C GLU A 192 35.69 7.90 -33.94
N GLU A 193 35.34 6.70 -34.42
CA GLU A 193 33.97 6.20 -34.50
C GLU A 193 33.31 6.07 -33.10
N LYS A 194 34.03 5.59 -32.10
CA LYS A 194 33.57 5.54 -30.73
C LYS A 194 33.22 6.92 -30.19
N LYS A 195 34.06 7.91 -30.45
CA LYS A 195 33.82 9.31 -30.04
C LYS A 195 32.64 9.94 -30.76
N GLU A 196 32.43 9.65 -32.02
CA GLU A 196 31.32 10.17 -32.82
C GLU A 196 30.00 9.56 -32.33
N THR A 197 29.96 8.25 -32.10
CA THR A 197 28.80 7.53 -31.58
C THR A 197 28.40 8.04 -30.16
N LEU A 198 29.36 8.28 -29.28
CA LEU A 198 29.09 8.84 -27.96
C LEU A 198 28.59 10.30 -28.04
N LYS A 199 29.12 11.08 -28.97
CA LYS A 199 28.70 12.46 -29.16
C LYS A 199 27.29 12.60 -29.73
N GLU A 200 26.88 11.67 -30.57
CA GLU A 200 25.49 11.55 -31.06
C GLU A 200 24.52 11.14 -29.94
N TYR A 201 24.99 10.33 -28.99
CA TYR A 201 24.21 9.92 -27.83
C TYR A 201 24.02 11.06 -26.80
N GLU A 202 24.99 11.97 -26.68
CA GLU A 202 24.98 13.09 -25.72
C GLU A 202 24.18 14.30 -26.23
N ASN A 203 23.81 14.40 -27.51
CA ASN A 203 22.99 15.46 -28.10
C ASN A 203 21.53 15.07 -28.21
#